data_db36f0a944494cafa3a0a799cad3cb08
#
_entry.id   db36f0a944494cafa3a0a799cad3cb08
#
_cell.length_a   1.000
_cell.length_b   1.000
_cell.length_c   1.000
_cell.angle_alpha   90.00
_cell.angle_beta   90.00
_cell.angle_gamma   90.00
#
_symmetry.space_group_name_H-M   'P 1'
#
loop_
_entity.id
_entity.type
_entity.pdbx_description
1 polymer ?
#
loop_
_entity_poly.entity_id
_entity_poly.type
_entity_poly.pdbx_seq_one_letter_code
_entity_poly.pdbx_strand_id
1 'polypeptide(L)'
;MGFLKSLFGVTDDNAADEKKQSTDKDFEILKNDGIRALRQCQCNADYAVKCFEHALAIKDDAEVREQLAVALYQLGEYAQSAEQYGKLVELEPDNAALIMRKAEMAYLADEYDVVTADCARILELQPDNSRACLLYARGYMGNGNDIPAIAMLTKAIALDADNLDAYLLRGQQLLKLGDINGAKEDAEKLVAEAPDSEEAQLLLARVNEALGNHEEASNKYNKVGDLNPFSVEAFRERGAVKLAMGDKEGAEADMRQVLEIAPDTLDGTTGDFTAEGREGIQCKVEQAYKNINPLGL
;
A
#
# COMPACT_ATOMS: atom_id res chain seq x y z
N MET A 1 2.38 -7.70 -68.74
CA MET A 1 2.96 -8.52 -67.62
C MET A 1 1.89 -9.21 -66.75
N GLY A 2 0.67 -9.45 -67.27
CA GLY A 2 -0.42 -10.11 -66.54
C GLY A 2 -0.57 -11.63 -66.82
N PHE A 3 0.12 -12.18 -67.79
CA PHE A 3 -0.14 -13.56 -68.25
C PHE A 3 0.71 -14.64 -67.58
N LEU A 4 1.81 -14.24 -66.87
CA LEU A 4 2.68 -15.19 -66.15
C LEU A 4 2.24 -15.43 -64.73
N LYS A 5 1.43 -14.54 -64.12
CA LYS A 5 0.92 -14.73 -62.76
C LYS A 5 -0.17 -15.81 -62.67
N SER A 6 -0.90 -16.07 -63.69
CA SER A 6 -1.97 -17.10 -63.67
C SER A 6 -1.46 -18.53 -63.91
N LEU A 7 -0.18 -18.72 -64.30
CA LEU A 7 0.38 -20.04 -64.56
C LEU A 7 0.98 -20.75 -63.33
N PHE A 8 1.22 -20.01 -62.19
CA PHE A 8 1.82 -20.56 -61.01
C PHE A 8 0.86 -20.66 -59.83
N GLY A 9 -0.43 -20.44 -60.00
CA GLY A 9 -1.43 -20.70 -58.97
C GLY A 9 -1.26 -19.88 -57.68
N VAL A 10 -0.46 -18.79 -57.71
CA VAL A 10 -0.33 -17.88 -56.58
C VAL A 10 -1.49 -16.89 -56.70
N THR A 11 -2.60 -17.24 -56.11
CA THR A 11 -3.74 -16.33 -55.90
C THR A 11 -3.35 -15.31 -54.82
N ASP A 12 -3.88 -14.10 -54.86
CA ASP A 12 -3.67 -13.07 -53.82
C ASP A 12 -4.08 -13.61 -52.43
N ASP A 13 -4.95 -14.62 -52.37
CA ASP A 13 -5.36 -15.34 -51.17
C ASP A 13 -4.18 -16.10 -50.51
N ASN A 14 -3.31 -16.79 -51.29
CA ASN A 14 -2.15 -17.48 -50.72
C ASN A 14 -1.12 -16.52 -50.12
N ALA A 15 -0.91 -15.36 -50.73
CA ALA A 15 0.00 -14.34 -50.15
C ALA A 15 -0.56 -13.67 -48.87
N ALA A 16 -1.88 -13.52 -48.79
CA ALA A 16 -2.56 -13.03 -47.61
C ALA A 16 -2.49 -14.06 -46.46
N ASP A 17 -2.69 -15.34 -46.76
CA ASP A 17 -2.60 -16.43 -45.80
C ASP A 17 -1.18 -16.64 -45.27
N GLU A 18 -0.15 -16.57 -46.14
CA GLU A 18 1.25 -16.63 -45.73
C GLU A 18 1.65 -15.46 -44.82
N LYS A 19 1.19 -14.23 -45.13
CA LYS A 19 1.43 -13.03 -44.31
C LYS A 19 0.73 -13.15 -42.97
N LYS A 20 -0.52 -13.62 -42.91
CA LYS A 20 -1.26 -13.85 -41.67
C LYS A 20 -0.58 -14.91 -40.81
N GLN A 21 -0.14 -16.02 -41.42
CA GLN A 21 0.59 -17.06 -40.69
C GLN A 21 1.94 -16.58 -40.16
N SER A 22 2.62 -15.64 -40.82
CA SER A 22 3.84 -15.00 -40.32
C SER A 22 3.53 -14.11 -39.10
N THR A 23 2.50 -13.26 -39.16
CA THR A 23 2.11 -12.37 -38.06
C THR A 23 1.64 -13.16 -36.85
N ASP A 24 0.89 -14.26 -37.01
CA ASP A 24 0.48 -15.14 -35.93
C ASP A 24 1.68 -15.80 -35.25
N LYS A 25 2.72 -16.19 -35.98
CA LYS A 25 3.97 -16.72 -35.43
C LYS A 25 4.74 -15.66 -34.65
N ASP A 26 4.85 -14.44 -35.18
CA ASP A 26 5.51 -13.33 -34.50
C ASP A 26 4.82 -12.98 -33.19
N PHE A 27 3.48 -12.99 -33.15
CA PHE A 27 2.68 -12.82 -31.97
C PHE A 27 3.03 -13.88 -30.91
N GLU A 28 3.01 -15.16 -31.27
CA GLU A 28 3.31 -16.26 -30.33
C GLU A 28 4.76 -16.20 -29.81
N ILE A 29 5.73 -15.82 -30.65
CA ILE A 29 7.12 -15.64 -30.24
C ILE A 29 7.21 -14.54 -29.17
N LEU A 30 6.63 -13.37 -29.44
CA LEU A 30 6.66 -12.22 -28.53
C LEU A 30 5.96 -12.54 -27.21
N LYS A 31 4.78 -13.17 -27.25
CA LYS A 31 4.04 -13.62 -26.07
C LYS A 31 4.91 -14.55 -25.22
N ASN A 32 5.49 -15.58 -25.83
CA ASN A 32 6.29 -16.58 -25.11
C ASN A 32 7.61 -16.00 -24.56
N ASP A 33 8.25 -15.10 -25.29
CA ASP A 33 9.47 -14.41 -24.85
C ASP A 33 9.19 -13.51 -23.66
N GLY A 34 8.08 -12.75 -23.67
CA GLY A 34 7.64 -11.95 -22.53
C GLY A 34 7.35 -12.81 -21.29
N ILE A 35 6.59 -13.91 -21.44
CA ILE A 35 6.30 -14.84 -20.34
C ILE A 35 7.59 -15.45 -19.78
N ARG A 36 8.52 -15.84 -20.65
CA ARG A 36 9.81 -16.38 -20.23
C ARG A 36 10.61 -15.36 -19.44
N ALA A 37 10.64 -14.11 -19.88
CA ALA A 37 11.34 -13.03 -19.23
C ALA A 37 10.83 -12.80 -17.80
N LEU A 38 9.50 -12.74 -17.59
CA LEU A 38 8.89 -12.59 -16.27
C LEU A 38 9.23 -13.75 -15.32
N ARG A 39 9.30 -14.98 -15.84
CA ARG A 39 9.61 -16.16 -15.01
C ARG A 39 11.07 -16.27 -14.60
N GLN A 40 11.98 -15.70 -15.38
CA GLN A 40 13.41 -15.83 -15.14
C GLN A 40 13.92 -14.89 -14.04
N CYS A 41 13.54 -13.64 -14.08
CA CYS A 41 13.96 -12.63 -13.10
C CYS A 41 13.09 -11.38 -13.20
N GLN A 42 12.79 -10.77 -12.07
CA GLN A 42 12.15 -9.45 -12.00
C GLN A 42 12.95 -8.37 -12.76
N CYS A 43 14.27 -8.53 -12.87
CA CYS A 43 15.15 -7.64 -13.64
C CYS A 43 14.86 -7.62 -15.16
N ASN A 44 14.04 -8.56 -15.68
CA ASN A 44 13.66 -8.64 -17.08
C ASN A 44 12.24 -8.09 -17.35
N ALA A 45 11.61 -7.45 -16.38
CA ALA A 45 10.25 -6.94 -16.53
C ALA A 45 10.13 -5.90 -17.66
N ASP A 46 11.12 -5.00 -17.82
CA ASP A 46 11.18 -4.05 -18.94
C ASP A 46 11.16 -4.73 -20.31
N TYR A 47 11.90 -5.83 -20.45
CA TYR A 47 11.90 -6.59 -21.69
C TYR A 47 10.57 -7.30 -21.92
N ALA A 48 9.97 -7.83 -20.85
CA ALA A 48 8.65 -8.47 -20.93
C ALA A 48 7.57 -7.46 -21.36
N VAL A 49 7.56 -6.24 -20.79
CA VAL A 49 6.65 -5.16 -21.20
C VAL A 49 6.74 -4.91 -22.71
N LYS A 50 7.96 -4.70 -23.24
CA LYS A 50 8.15 -4.46 -24.68
C LYS A 50 7.65 -5.62 -25.55
N CYS A 51 7.90 -6.86 -25.12
CA CYS A 51 7.40 -8.04 -25.83
C CYS A 51 5.88 -8.05 -25.88
N PHE A 52 5.21 -7.81 -24.74
CA PHE A 52 3.75 -7.81 -24.67
C PHE A 52 3.13 -6.63 -25.41
N GLU A 53 3.71 -5.44 -25.35
CA GLU A 53 3.26 -4.28 -26.14
C GLU A 53 3.33 -4.56 -27.64
N HIS A 54 4.43 -5.14 -28.11
CA HIS A 54 4.57 -5.53 -29.52
C HIS A 54 3.61 -6.64 -29.90
N ALA A 55 3.36 -7.62 -29.00
CA ALA A 55 2.37 -8.67 -29.25
C ALA A 55 0.97 -8.07 -29.37
N LEU A 56 0.58 -7.16 -28.46
CA LEU A 56 -0.72 -6.47 -28.49
C LEU A 56 -0.87 -5.55 -29.72
N ALA A 57 0.23 -5.03 -30.25
CA ALA A 57 0.19 -4.28 -31.51
C ALA A 57 -0.13 -5.17 -32.75
N ILE A 58 0.16 -6.47 -32.67
CA ILE A 58 -0.19 -7.45 -33.70
C ILE A 58 -1.64 -7.92 -33.52
N LYS A 59 -1.98 -8.28 -32.26
CA LYS A 59 -3.29 -8.86 -31.95
C LYS A 59 -3.66 -8.49 -30.50
N ASP A 60 -4.85 -7.95 -30.33
CA ASP A 60 -5.41 -7.75 -28.99
C ASP A 60 -5.79 -9.10 -28.38
N ASP A 61 -5.18 -9.42 -27.23
CA ASP A 61 -5.30 -10.71 -26.56
C ASP A 61 -5.37 -10.49 -25.04
N ALA A 62 -6.43 -11.01 -24.41
CA ALA A 62 -6.69 -10.80 -22.99
C ALA A 62 -5.58 -11.39 -22.10
N GLU A 63 -5.03 -12.56 -22.44
CA GLU A 63 -3.95 -13.18 -21.68
C GLU A 63 -2.68 -12.31 -21.74
N VAL A 64 -2.33 -11.79 -22.92
CA VAL A 64 -1.17 -10.90 -23.10
C VAL A 64 -1.38 -9.60 -22.31
N ARG A 65 -2.61 -9.05 -22.27
CA ARG A 65 -2.92 -7.87 -21.44
C ARG A 65 -2.73 -8.15 -19.94
N GLU A 66 -3.19 -9.31 -19.48
CA GLU A 66 -3.01 -9.70 -18.08
C GLU A 66 -1.52 -9.82 -17.73
N GLN A 67 -0.72 -10.46 -18.61
CA GLN A 67 0.73 -10.57 -18.41
C GLN A 67 1.43 -9.21 -18.48
N LEU A 68 0.98 -8.30 -19.35
CA LEU A 68 1.49 -6.92 -19.39
C LEU A 68 1.19 -6.19 -18.08
N ALA A 69 -0.03 -6.33 -17.55
CA ALA A 69 -0.38 -5.72 -16.26
C ALA A 69 0.51 -6.23 -15.12
N VAL A 70 0.81 -7.53 -15.09
CA VAL A 70 1.73 -8.13 -14.12
C VAL A 70 3.16 -7.60 -14.30
N ALA A 71 3.64 -7.45 -15.55
CA ALA A 71 4.97 -6.90 -15.81
C ALA A 71 5.09 -5.45 -15.35
N LEU A 72 4.09 -4.63 -15.63
CA LEU A 72 4.00 -3.23 -15.21
C LEU A 72 3.95 -3.11 -13.67
N TYR A 73 3.20 -3.98 -12.99
CA TYR A 73 3.20 -4.05 -11.53
C TYR A 73 4.61 -4.32 -10.97
N GLN A 74 5.37 -5.25 -11.57
CA GLN A 74 6.74 -5.55 -11.13
C GLN A 74 7.71 -4.38 -11.30
N LEU A 75 7.44 -3.47 -12.25
CA LEU A 75 8.20 -2.23 -12.47
C LEU A 75 7.75 -1.08 -11.56
N GLY A 76 6.65 -1.23 -10.81
CA GLY A 76 6.05 -0.15 -10.04
C GLY A 76 5.19 0.80 -10.88
N GLU A 77 4.92 0.47 -12.15
CA GLU A 77 4.09 1.25 -13.07
C GLU A 77 2.60 0.95 -12.84
N TYR A 78 2.13 1.26 -11.61
CA TYR A 78 0.83 0.83 -11.11
C TYR A 78 -0.35 1.42 -11.89
N ALA A 79 -0.28 2.69 -12.27
CA ALA A 79 -1.33 3.34 -13.06
C ALA A 79 -1.50 2.68 -14.43
N GLN A 80 -0.39 2.35 -15.11
CA GLN A 80 -0.43 1.64 -16.39
C GLN A 80 -0.95 0.21 -16.22
N SER A 81 -0.58 -0.46 -15.13
CA SER A 81 -1.12 -1.78 -14.78
C SER A 81 -2.64 -1.72 -14.57
N ALA A 82 -3.15 -0.72 -13.83
CA ALA A 82 -4.59 -0.51 -13.65
C ALA A 82 -5.32 -0.27 -14.99
N GLU A 83 -4.70 0.47 -15.92
CA GLU A 83 -5.24 0.69 -17.27
C GLU A 83 -5.40 -0.63 -18.03
N GLN A 84 -4.41 -1.54 -17.97
CA GLN A 84 -4.53 -2.83 -18.65
C GLN A 84 -5.64 -3.69 -18.05
N TYR A 85 -5.77 -3.74 -16.71
CA TYR A 85 -6.92 -4.39 -16.07
C TYR A 85 -8.24 -3.70 -16.42
N GLY A 86 -8.26 -2.37 -16.59
CA GLY A 86 -9.43 -1.62 -17.06
C GLY A 86 -9.92 -2.12 -18.42
N LYS A 87 -9.01 -2.35 -19.38
CA LYS A 87 -9.34 -2.92 -20.68
C LYS A 87 -9.88 -4.35 -20.59
N LEU A 88 -9.40 -5.14 -19.62
CA LEU A 88 -9.96 -6.49 -19.37
C LEU A 88 -11.36 -6.41 -18.74
N VAL A 89 -11.60 -5.45 -17.85
CA VAL A 89 -12.94 -5.19 -17.28
C VAL A 89 -13.94 -4.74 -18.35
N GLU A 90 -13.51 -4.02 -19.39
CA GLU A 90 -14.38 -3.68 -20.52
C GLU A 90 -14.85 -4.93 -21.29
N LEU A 91 -14.02 -5.98 -21.38
CA LEU A 91 -14.38 -7.25 -22.00
C LEU A 91 -15.28 -8.11 -21.10
N GLU A 92 -15.04 -8.08 -19.80
CA GLU A 92 -15.77 -8.86 -18.79
C GLU A 92 -16.26 -7.94 -17.65
N PRO A 93 -17.32 -7.15 -17.89
CA PRO A 93 -17.75 -6.10 -16.98
C PRO A 93 -18.18 -6.58 -15.59
N ASP A 94 -18.66 -7.80 -15.45
CA ASP A 94 -19.14 -8.37 -14.19
C ASP A 94 -18.14 -9.33 -13.53
N ASN A 95 -16.90 -9.34 -14.03
CA ASN A 95 -15.83 -10.13 -13.43
C ASN A 95 -15.24 -9.40 -12.23
N ALA A 96 -15.78 -9.68 -11.03
CA ALA A 96 -15.34 -9.07 -9.79
C ALA A 96 -13.84 -9.28 -9.50
N ALA A 97 -13.23 -10.35 -10.01
CA ALA A 97 -11.79 -10.59 -9.83
C ALA A 97 -10.94 -9.61 -10.63
N LEU A 98 -11.32 -9.31 -11.88
CA LEU A 98 -10.63 -8.31 -12.70
C LEU A 98 -10.82 -6.89 -12.13
N ILE A 99 -12.04 -6.56 -11.69
CA ILE A 99 -12.31 -5.27 -11.04
C ILE A 99 -11.46 -5.13 -9.77
N MET A 100 -11.33 -6.20 -8.97
CA MET A 100 -10.49 -6.21 -7.77
C MET A 100 -9.02 -5.96 -8.13
N ARG A 101 -8.48 -6.61 -9.15
CA ARG A 101 -7.11 -6.38 -9.61
C ARG A 101 -6.88 -4.95 -10.05
N LYS A 102 -7.81 -4.39 -10.82
CA LYS A 102 -7.78 -2.98 -11.21
C LYS A 102 -7.75 -2.06 -10.00
N ALA A 103 -8.67 -2.28 -9.04
CA ALA A 103 -8.75 -1.47 -7.81
C ALA A 103 -7.48 -1.58 -6.95
N GLU A 104 -6.85 -2.76 -6.87
CA GLU A 104 -5.58 -2.94 -6.17
C GLU A 104 -4.44 -2.16 -6.81
N MET A 105 -4.37 -2.17 -8.13
CA MET A 105 -3.36 -1.37 -8.87
C MET A 105 -3.62 0.12 -8.75
N ALA A 106 -4.89 0.54 -8.84
CA ALA A 106 -5.30 1.92 -8.61
C ALA A 106 -4.95 2.40 -7.19
N TYR A 107 -5.10 1.54 -6.17
CA TYR A 107 -4.69 1.85 -4.80
C TYR A 107 -3.17 2.11 -4.70
N LEU A 108 -2.35 1.28 -5.34
CA LEU A 108 -0.91 1.45 -5.37
C LEU A 108 -0.47 2.68 -6.20
N ALA A 109 -1.33 3.15 -7.10
CA ALA A 109 -1.14 4.38 -7.89
C ALA A 109 -1.73 5.63 -7.22
N ASP A 110 -2.20 5.53 -5.97
CA ASP A 110 -2.89 6.60 -5.23
C ASP A 110 -4.17 7.14 -5.93
N GLU A 111 -4.76 6.36 -6.84
CA GLU A 111 -6.00 6.70 -7.55
C GLU A 111 -7.24 6.31 -6.74
N TYR A 112 -7.40 6.89 -5.54
CA TYR A 112 -8.39 6.47 -4.55
C TYR A 112 -9.84 6.61 -5.00
N ASP A 113 -10.16 7.53 -5.91
CA ASP A 113 -11.51 7.65 -6.49
C ASP A 113 -11.86 6.44 -7.36
N VAL A 114 -10.90 5.92 -8.12
CA VAL A 114 -11.04 4.68 -8.90
C VAL A 114 -11.26 3.50 -7.96
N VAL A 115 -10.45 3.41 -6.88
CA VAL A 115 -10.57 2.37 -5.86
C VAL A 115 -11.99 2.34 -5.28
N THR A 116 -12.51 3.49 -4.87
CA THR A 116 -13.84 3.57 -4.24
C THR A 116 -14.95 3.20 -5.21
N ALA A 117 -14.87 3.63 -6.46
CA ALA A 117 -15.85 3.28 -7.49
C ALA A 117 -15.84 1.77 -7.82
N ASP A 118 -14.65 1.20 -8.02
CA ASP A 118 -14.50 -0.22 -8.34
C ASP A 118 -14.94 -1.11 -7.17
N CYS A 119 -14.58 -0.76 -5.92
CA CYS A 119 -15.02 -1.50 -4.73
C CYS A 119 -16.54 -1.44 -4.54
N ALA A 120 -17.17 -0.30 -4.80
CA ALA A 120 -18.63 -0.19 -4.77
C ALA A 120 -19.26 -1.18 -5.76
N ARG A 121 -18.75 -1.25 -6.98
CA ARG A 121 -19.23 -2.20 -8.00
C ARG A 121 -19.00 -3.65 -7.59
N ILE A 122 -17.84 -3.98 -7.00
CA ILE A 122 -17.60 -5.34 -6.48
C ILE A 122 -18.64 -5.71 -5.43
N LEU A 123 -19.00 -4.80 -4.53
CA LEU A 123 -19.97 -5.06 -3.48
C LEU A 123 -21.43 -5.12 -3.99
N GLU A 124 -21.73 -4.56 -5.18
CA GLU A 124 -23.00 -4.82 -5.88
C GLU A 124 -23.06 -6.25 -6.42
N LEU A 125 -21.95 -6.77 -6.96
CA LEU A 125 -21.85 -8.14 -7.47
C LEU A 125 -21.70 -9.18 -6.36
N GLN A 126 -20.96 -8.85 -5.32
CA GLN A 126 -20.56 -9.72 -4.20
C GLN A 126 -20.70 -8.97 -2.88
N PRO A 127 -21.92 -8.86 -2.29
CA PRO A 127 -22.18 -8.07 -1.09
C PRO A 127 -21.36 -8.47 0.15
N ASP A 128 -20.92 -9.74 0.22
CA ASP A 128 -20.20 -10.31 1.35
C ASP A 128 -18.68 -10.43 1.10
N ASN A 129 -18.14 -9.66 0.17
CA ASN A 129 -16.71 -9.64 -0.13
C ASN A 129 -15.95 -8.78 0.90
N SER A 130 -15.41 -9.42 1.95
CA SER A 130 -14.64 -8.77 3.03
C SER A 130 -13.41 -8.03 2.49
N ARG A 131 -12.70 -8.61 1.50
CA ARG A 131 -11.52 -7.99 0.88
C ARG A 131 -11.88 -6.69 0.16
N ALA A 132 -13.03 -6.66 -0.53
CA ALA A 132 -13.53 -5.44 -1.17
C ALA A 132 -13.89 -4.37 -0.13
N CYS A 133 -14.49 -4.75 1.00
CA CYS A 133 -14.77 -3.83 2.10
C CYS A 133 -13.48 -3.22 2.66
N LEU A 134 -12.43 -4.03 2.87
CA LEU A 134 -11.14 -3.55 3.36
C LEU A 134 -10.47 -2.59 2.36
N LEU A 135 -10.43 -2.94 1.07
CA LEU A 135 -9.85 -2.09 0.04
C LEU A 135 -10.66 -0.79 -0.13
N TYR A 136 -11.98 -0.85 -0.03
CA TYR A 136 -12.85 0.32 -0.06
C TYR A 136 -12.55 1.29 1.09
N ALA A 137 -12.36 0.74 2.29
CA ALA A 137 -11.97 1.54 3.44
C ALA A 137 -10.62 2.23 3.20
N ARG A 138 -9.62 1.52 2.66
CA ARG A 138 -8.33 2.10 2.30
C ARG A 138 -8.45 3.22 1.25
N GLY A 139 -9.33 3.05 0.26
CA GLY A 139 -9.65 4.09 -0.71
C GLY A 139 -10.27 5.33 -0.06
N TYR A 140 -11.24 5.14 0.85
CA TYR A 140 -11.82 6.25 1.62
C TYR A 140 -10.78 6.95 2.50
N MET A 141 -9.89 6.20 3.16
CA MET A 141 -8.81 6.78 3.95
C MET A 141 -7.87 7.64 3.10
N GLY A 142 -7.51 7.16 1.91
CA GLY A 142 -6.69 7.90 0.96
C GLY A 142 -7.34 9.21 0.51
N ASN A 143 -8.67 9.24 0.38
CA ASN A 143 -9.46 10.43 0.08
C ASN A 143 -9.75 11.31 1.32
N GLY A 144 -9.26 10.95 2.51
CA GLY A 144 -9.53 11.67 3.76
C GLY A 144 -10.94 11.50 4.31
N ASN A 145 -11.68 10.50 3.86
CA ASN A 145 -13.06 10.22 4.23
C ASN A 145 -13.11 9.19 5.39
N ASP A 146 -12.74 9.61 6.59
CA ASP A 146 -12.53 8.73 7.75
C ASP A 146 -13.83 7.99 8.20
N ILE A 147 -14.99 8.65 8.22
CA ILE A 147 -16.26 8.05 8.67
C ILE A 147 -16.73 6.92 7.73
N PRO A 148 -16.81 7.10 6.40
CA PRO A 148 -17.07 5.99 5.49
C PRO A 148 -16.05 4.85 5.58
N ALA A 149 -14.77 5.17 5.82
CA ALA A 149 -13.73 4.15 6.02
C ALA A 149 -14.04 3.25 7.22
N ILE A 150 -14.39 3.83 8.38
CA ILE A 150 -14.79 3.08 9.59
C ILE A 150 -16.01 2.19 9.32
N ALA A 151 -16.99 2.67 8.57
CA ALA A 151 -18.16 1.87 8.22
C ALA A 151 -17.78 0.64 7.38
N MET A 152 -16.89 0.80 6.41
CA MET A 152 -16.40 -0.31 5.58
C MET A 152 -15.51 -1.28 6.37
N LEU A 153 -14.65 -0.79 7.27
CA LEU A 153 -13.86 -1.63 8.17
C LEU A 153 -14.74 -2.44 9.12
N THR A 154 -15.79 -1.81 9.67
CA THR A 154 -16.76 -2.51 10.52
C THR A 154 -17.48 -3.61 9.75
N LYS A 155 -17.85 -3.36 8.49
CA LYS A 155 -18.42 -4.39 7.61
C LYS A 155 -17.43 -5.50 7.31
N ALA A 156 -16.15 -5.16 7.03
CA ALA A 156 -15.10 -6.14 6.79
C ALA A 156 -14.91 -7.07 7.99
N ILE A 157 -14.87 -6.53 9.21
CA ILE A 157 -14.79 -7.29 10.47
C ILE A 157 -16.01 -8.17 10.70
N ALA A 158 -17.21 -7.68 10.38
CA ALA A 158 -18.45 -8.47 10.51
C ALA A 158 -18.46 -9.67 9.55
N LEU A 159 -17.84 -9.56 8.38
CA LEU A 159 -17.71 -10.63 7.39
C LEU A 159 -16.54 -11.57 7.67
N ASP A 160 -15.48 -11.06 8.28
CA ASP A 160 -14.26 -11.80 8.61
C ASP A 160 -13.71 -11.27 9.95
N ALA A 161 -14.08 -11.95 11.03
CA ALA A 161 -13.72 -11.57 12.40
C ALA A 161 -12.23 -11.83 12.73
N ASP A 162 -11.52 -12.54 11.88
CA ASP A 162 -10.09 -12.83 12.04
C ASP A 162 -9.19 -11.86 11.24
N ASN A 163 -9.79 -10.91 10.54
CA ASN A 163 -9.08 -9.91 9.74
C ASN A 163 -8.44 -8.84 10.65
N LEU A 164 -7.22 -9.10 11.12
CA LEU A 164 -6.49 -8.20 12.02
C LEU A 164 -6.17 -6.85 11.37
N ASP A 165 -5.94 -6.80 10.05
CA ASP A 165 -5.73 -5.54 9.31
C ASP A 165 -6.93 -4.61 9.44
N ALA A 166 -8.15 -5.16 9.38
CA ALA A 166 -9.37 -4.35 9.51
C ALA A 166 -9.52 -3.76 10.92
N TYR A 167 -9.18 -4.50 11.96
CA TYR A 167 -9.14 -3.98 13.34
C TYR A 167 -8.06 -2.90 13.49
N LEU A 168 -6.86 -3.13 12.97
CA LEU A 168 -5.77 -2.15 13.04
C LEU A 168 -6.16 -0.82 12.40
N LEU A 169 -6.64 -0.88 11.18
CA LEU A 169 -7.05 0.32 10.45
C LEU A 169 -8.24 1.01 11.12
N ARG A 170 -9.24 0.24 11.63
CA ARG A 170 -10.39 0.83 12.32
C ARG A 170 -9.97 1.48 13.62
N GLY A 171 -9.16 0.82 14.44
CA GLY A 171 -8.64 1.37 15.69
C GLY A 171 -7.85 2.66 15.47
N GLN A 172 -7.01 2.71 14.43
CA GLN A 172 -6.28 3.94 14.05
C GLN A 172 -7.23 5.08 13.65
N GLN A 173 -8.27 4.79 12.85
CA GLN A 173 -9.24 5.82 12.44
C GLN A 173 -10.11 6.28 13.61
N LEU A 174 -10.54 5.37 14.48
CA LEU A 174 -11.30 5.70 15.69
C LEU A 174 -10.49 6.59 16.63
N LEU A 175 -9.21 6.25 16.84
CA LEU A 175 -8.31 7.08 17.66
C LEU A 175 -8.13 8.47 17.05
N LYS A 176 -7.92 8.57 15.74
CA LYS A 176 -7.82 9.83 15.00
C LYS A 176 -9.06 10.72 15.17
N LEU A 177 -10.25 10.13 15.21
CA LEU A 177 -11.53 10.83 15.39
C LEU A 177 -11.90 11.05 16.86
N GLY A 178 -11.08 10.62 17.82
CA GLY A 178 -11.31 10.79 19.24
C GLY A 178 -12.23 9.74 19.89
N ASP A 179 -12.63 8.70 19.18
CA ASP A 179 -13.30 7.53 19.79
C ASP A 179 -12.25 6.59 20.39
N ILE A 180 -11.73 7.04 21.56
CA ILE A 180 -10.66 6.32 22.26
C ILE A 180 -11.13 4.96 22.76
N ASN A 181 -12.40 4.83 23.15
CA ASN A 181 -12.94 3.56 23.64
C ASN A 181 -13.05 2.51 22.55
N GLY A 182 -13.58 2.87 21.37
CA GLY A 182 -13.63 1.99 20.23
C GLY A 182 -12.22 1.60 19.74
N ALA A 183 -11.29 2.56 19.72
CA ALA A 183 -9.88 2.28 19.40
C ALA A 183 -9.23 1.32 20.41
N LYS A 184 -9.58 1.43 21.69
CA LYS A 184 -9.09 0.54 22.73
C LYS A 184 -9.55 -0.90 22.54
N GLU A 185 -10.84 -1.10 22.26
CA GLU A 185 -11.39 -2.44 22.00
C GLU A 185 -10.67 -3.12 20.84
N ASP A 186 -10.43 -2.40 19.75
CA ASP A 186 -9.70 -2.92 18.59
C ASP A 186 -8.23 -3.21 18.94
N ALA A 187 -7.54 -2.31 19.64
CA ALA A 187 -6.14 -2.49 20.03
C ALA A 187 -5.96 -3.67 21.02
N GLU A 188 -6.86 -3.86 21.98
CA GLU A 188 -6.85 -4.98 22.91
C GLU A 188 -7.09 -6.31 22.17
N LYS A 189 -8.02 -6.34 21.21
CA LYS A 189 -8.24 -7.51 20.33
C LYS A 189 -6.97 -7.84 19.56
N LEU A 190 -6.32 -6.87 18.94
CA LEU A 190 -5.08 -7.05 18.19
C LEU A 190 -3.96 -7.62 19.06
N VAL A 191 -3.73 -7.06 20.23
CA VAL A 191 -2.67 -7.53 21.14
C VAL A 191 -2.97 -8.93 21.70
N ALA A 192 -4.25 -9.29 21.86
CA ALA A 192 -4.64 -10.63 22.32
C ALA A 192 -4.34 -11.69 21.23
N GLU A 193 -4.59 -11.39 19.95
CA GLU A 193 -4.36 -12.31 18.85
C GLU A 193 -2.90 -12.30 18.33
N ALA A 194 -2.26 -11.12 18.36
CA ALA A 194 -0.90 -10.93 17.87
C ALA A 194 -0.06 -10.14 18.89
N PRO A 195 0.33 -10.73 20.02
CA PRO A 195 1.03 -10.04 21.11
C PRO A 195 2.42 -9.51 20.73
N ASP A 196 3.01 -10.07 19.69
CA ASP A 196 4.32 -9.68 19.17
C ASP A 196 4.24 -8.86 17.87
N SER A 197 3.05 -8.33 17.51
CA SER A 197 2.92 -7.34 16.44
C SER A 197 3.33 -5.95 16.95
N GLU A 198 4.27 -5.33 16.24
CA GLU A 198 4.72 -3.96 16.50
C GLU A 198 3.53 -2.98 16.40
N GLU A 199 2.73 -3.10 15.33
CA GLU A 199 1.60 -2.22 15.05
C GLU A 199 0.51 -2.33 16.11
N ALA A 200 0.23 -3.55 16.60
CA ALA A 200 -0.75 -3.78 17.67
C ALA A 200 -0.32 -3.13 18.97
N GLN A 201 0.96 -3.31 19.37
CA GLN A 201 1.51 -2.70 20.58
C GLN A 201 1.58 -1.18 20.46
N LEU A 202 1.92 -0.65 19.27
CA LEU A 202 1.98 0.78 18.99
C LEU A 202 0.59 1.42 19.09
N LEU A 203 -0.43 0.80 18.49
CA LEU A 203 -1.80 1.29 18.61
C LEU A 203 -2.27 1.31 20.07
N LEU A 204 -2.01 0.24 20.84
CA LEU A 204 -2.41 0.18 22.25
C LEU A 204 -1.63 1.19 23.09
N ALA A 205 -0.36 1.48 22.77
CA ALA A 205 0.43 2.53 23.40
C ALA A 205 -0.22 3.91 23.20
N ARG A 206 -0.56 4.26 21.97
CA ARG A 206 -1.24 5.52 21.62
C ARG A 206 -2.61 5.66 22.28
N VAL A 207 -3.37 4.56 22.34
CA VAL A 207 -4.65 4.54 23.06
C VAL A 207 -4.45 4.85 24.54
N ASN A 208 -3.44 4.23 25.20
CA ASN A 208 -3.15 4.51 26.60
C ASN A 208 -2.69 5.96 26.80
N GLU A 209 -1.89 6.51 25.90
CA GLU A 209 -1.49 7.92 25.93
C GLU A 209 -2.72 8.84 25.85
N ALA A 210 -3.63 8.59 24.90
CA ALA A 210 -4.87 9.36 24.75
C ALA A 210 -5.80 9.26 25.98
N LEU A 211 -5.73 8.15 26.74
CA LEU A 211 -6.42 7.98 28.01
C LEU A 211 -5.70 8.65 29.19
N GLY A 212 -4.48 9.18 29.00
CA GLY A 212 -3.65 9.71 30.07
C GLY A 212 -2.95 8.66 30.92
N ASN A 213 -2.97 7.39 30.51
CA ASN A 213 -2.32 6.26 31.18
C ASN A 213 -0.85 6.18 30.78
N HIS A 214 -0.05 7.19 31.14
CA HIS A 214 1.31 7.36 30.64
C HIS A 214 2.26 6.21 30.99
N GLU A 215 2.10 5.59 32.17
CA GLU A 215 2.92 4.43 32.57
C GLU A 215 2.66 3.23 31.65
N GLU A 216 1.39 2.89 31.41
CA GLU A 216 0.99 1.82 30.51
C GLU A 216 1.41 2.10 29.07
N ALA A 217 1.26 3.35 28.61
CA ALA A 217 1.74 3.77 27.30
C ALA A 217 3.25 3.54 27.15
N SER A 218 4.04 4.01 28.13
CA SER A 218 5.50 3.81 28.16
C SER A 218 5.87 2.33 28.13
N ASN A 219 5.16 1.48 28.87
CA ASN A 219 5.39 0.02 28.87
C ASN A 219 5.10 -0.61 27.52
N LYS A 220 4.06 -0.15 26.80
CA LYS A 220 3.75 -0.64 25.46
C LYS A 220 4.79 -0.18 24.43
N TYR A 221 5.25 1.07 24.50
CA TYR A 221 6.36 1.55 23.68
C TYR A 221 7.68 0.80 23.97
N ASN A 222 7.94 0.42 25.23
CA ASN A 222 9.07 -0.45 25.56
C ASN A 222 8.98 -1.78 24.82
N LYS A 223 7.79 -2.42 24.83
CA LYS A 223 7.56 -3.66 24.09
C LYS A 223 7.80 -3.48 22.60
N VAL A 224 7.38 -2.36 21.99
CA VAL A 224 7.69 -2.04 20.60
C VAL A 224 9.20 -1.94 20.37
N GLY A 225 9.93 -1.23 21.25
CA GLY A 225 11.39 -1.12 21.15
C GLY A 225 12.12 -2.46 21.31
N ASP A 226 11.57 -3.38 22.11
CA ASP A 226 12.09 -4.75 22.25
C ASP A 226 11.86 -5.59 20.98
N LEU A 227 10.70 -5.40 20.31
CA LEU A 227 10.36 -6.08 19.06
C LEU A 227 11.14 -5.52 17.87
N ASN A 228 11.24 -4.19 17.82
CA ASN A 228 11.95 -3.46 16.75
C ASN A 228 12.84 -2.38 17.35
N PRO A 229 14.14 -2.68 17.60
CA PRO A 229 15.11 -1.70 18.13
C PRO A 229 15.38 -0.50 17.21
N PHE A 230 14.86 -0.52 15.97
CA PHE A 230 15.00 0.57 15.00
C PHE A 230 13.69 1.34 14.77
N SER A 231 12.67 1.15 15.61
CA SER A 231 11.39 1.85 15.52
C SER A 231 11.53 3.31 15.98
N VAL A 232 11.85 4.19 15.02
CA VAL A 232 11.95 5.65 15.24
C VAL A 232 10.67 6.20 15.88
N GLU A 233 9.53 5.71 15.44
CA GLU A 233 8.22 6.13 15.91
C GLU A 233 8.01 5.80 17.39
N ALA A 234 8.34 4.57 17.81
CA ALA A 234 8.20 4.15 19.20
C ALA A 234 9.09 4.95 20.16
N PHE A 235 10.35 5.17 19.80
CA PHE A 235 11.25 5.98 20.64
C PHE A 235 10.80 7.43 20.72
N ARG A 236 10.38 8.03 19.61
CA ARG A 236 9.90 9.41 19.57
C ARG A 236 8.67 9.59 20.45
N GLU A 237 7.65 8.71 20.31
CA GLU A 237 6.40 8.78 21.05
C GLU A 237 6.62 8.44 22.53
N ARG A 238 7.45 7.43 22.86
CA ARG A 238 7.84 7.14 24.23
C ARG A 238 8.54 8.31 24.91
N GLY A 239 9.45 8.98 24.20
CA GLY A 239 10.13 10.17 24.69
C GLY A 239 9.15 11.31 25.02
N ALA A 240 8.11 11.51 24.20
CA ALA A 240 7.06 12.48 24.48
C ALA A 240 6.28 12.12 25.77
N VAL A 241 5.91 10.85 25.93
CA VAL A 241 5.25 10.34 27.14
C VAL A 241 6.13 10.53 28.39
N LYS A 242 7.43 10.17 28.32
CA LYS A 242 8.38 10.36 29.41
C LYS A 242 8.51 11.84 29.79
N LEU A 243 8.55 12.73 28.79
CA LEU A 243 8.59 14.17 29.03
C LEU A 243 7.34 14.66 29.77
N ALA A 244 6.15 14.17 29.37
CA ALA A 244 4.88 14.47 30.04
C ALA A 244 4.85 13.96 31.52
N MET A 245 5.53 12.84 31.78
CA MET A 245 5.71 12.30 33.14
C MET A 245 6.80 13.04 33.95
N GLY A 246 7.53 13.98 33.35
CA GLY A 246 8.62 14.71 33.94
C GLY A 246 9.99 14.00 33.94
N ASP A 247 10.08 12.83 33.29
CA ASP A 247 11.32 12.08 33.06
C ASP A 247 12.10 12.67 31.87
N LYS A 248 12.79 13.77 32.14
CA LYS A 248 13.59 14.47 31.08
C LYS A 248 14.79 13.65 30.64
N GLU A 249 15.44 12.94 31.52
CA GLU A 249 16.62 12.13 31.20
C GLU A 249 16.24 10.97 30.30
N GLY A 250 15.13 10.29 30.59
CA GLY A 250 14.59 9.23 29.75
C GLY A 250 14.12 9.72 28.37
N ALA A 251 13.51 10.91 28.30
CA ALA A 251 13.11 11.53 27.04
C ALA A 251 14.32 11.89 26.15
N GLU A 252 15.39 12.44 26.76
CA GLU A 252 16.63 12.73 26.05
C GLU A 252 17.32 11.46 25.53
N ALA A 253 17.28 10.37 26.31
CA ALA A 253 17.84 9.10 25.88
C ALA A 253 17.10 8.54 24.66
N ASP A 254 15.76 8.60 24.66
CA ASP A 254 14.93 8.18 23.53
C ASP A 254 15.19 9.05 22.28
N MET A 255 15.32 10.37 22.43
CA MET A 255 15.64 11.24 21.31
C MET A 255 17.03 10.98 20.75
N ARG A 256 18.03 10.66 21.57
CA ARG A 256 19.35 10.24 21.08
C ARG A 256 19.24 8.98 20.22
N GLN A 257 18.42 8.01 20.65
CA GLN A 257 18.18 6.80 19.89
C GLN A 257 17.53 7.11 18.54
N VAL A 258 16.54 8.02 18.50
CA VAL A 258 15.94 8.50 17.24
C VAL A 258 16.98 9.09 16.31
N LEU A 259 17.92 9.92 16.83
CA LEU A 259 18.96 10.55 16.05
C LEU A 259 20.04 9.57 15.55
N GLU A 260 20.31 8.52 16.31
CA GLU A 260 21.22 7.45 15.88
C GLU A 260 20.61 6.63 14.73
N ILE A 261 19.30 6.35 14.79
CA ILE A 261 18.60 5.56 13.76
C ILE A 261 18.35 6.40 12.50
N ALA A 262 17.90 7.64 12.66
CA ALA A 262 17.51 8.54 11.59
C ALA A 262 18.08 9.95 11.81
N PRO A 263 19.36 10.18 11.48
CA PRO A 263 20.05 11.47 11.69
C PRO A 263 19.36 12.64 10.99
N ASP A 264 18.74 12.38 9.84
CA ASP A 264 18.11 13.41 8.99
C ASP A 264 16.77 13.93 9.53
N THR A 265 16.25 13.36 10.62
CA THR A 265 14.99 13.82 11.24
C THR A 265 15.09 15.23 11.83
N LEU A 266 16.29 15.79 11.92
CA LEU A 266 16.56 17.18 12.33
C LEU A 266 16.84 18.12 11.16
N ASP A 267 16.78 17.68 9.91
CA ASP A 267 16.93 18.53 8.73
C ASP A 267 15.81 19.59 8.69
N GLY A 268 16.13 20.76 9.16
CA GLY A 268 15.22 21.90 9.35
C GLY A 268 15.48 22.67 10.65
N THR A 269 16.21 22.08 11.59
CA THR A 269 16.73 22.76 12.77
C THR A 269 18.19 23.14 12.55
N THR A 270 18.44 24.26 11.88
CA THR A 270 19.80 24.84 11.82
C THR A 270 20.22 25.24 13.22
N GLY A 271 21.06 24.42 13.85
CA GLY A 271 21.65 24.68 15.16
C GLY A 271 23.01 24.04 15.22
N ASP A 272 24.00 24.84 15.58
CA ASP A 272 25.33 24.39 15.91
C ASP A 272 25.28 23.45 17.11
N PHE A 273 25.50 22.15 16.87
CA PHE A 273 25.52 21.09 17.87
C PHE A 273 26.85 21.00 18.63
N THR A 274 27.73 22.00 18.49
CA THR A 274 28.92 22.09 19.29
C THR A 274 28.59 22.46 20.74
N ALA A 275 29.02 21.70 21.59
CA ALA A 275 29.10 21.51 23.03
C ALA A 275 29.01 22.69 24.00
N GLU A 276 28.45 23.82 23.68
CA GLU A 276 28.17 24.87 24.65
C GLU A 276 26.71 24.79 25.14
N GLY A 277 26.50 23.84 25.98
CA GLY A 277 25.37 23.85 26.90
C GLY A 277 24.36 22.73 26.71
N ARG A 278 24.30 21.83 27.69
CA ARG A 278 23.17 20.93 27.95
C ARG A 278 21.81 21.66 27.87
N GLU A 279 21.75 22.96 28.15
CA GLU A 279 20.58 23.81 28.06
C GLU A 279 20.11 24.01 26.59
N GLY A 280 21.02 24.05 25.63
CA GLY A 280 20.67 24.19 24.21
C GLY A 280 20.01 22.94 23.62
N ILE A 281 20.48 21.77 24.03
CA ILE A 281 19.91 20.47 23.61
C ILE A 281 18.52 20.28 24.27
N GLN A 282 18.38 20.60 25.55
CA GLN A 282 17.08 20.52 26.25
C GLN A 282 16.03 21.43 25.61
N CYS A 283 16.38 22.67 25.28
CA CYS A 283 15.47 23.61 24.61
C CYS A 283 15.03 23.11 23.23
N LYS A 284 15.95 22.50 22.47
CA LYS A 284 15.68 21.96 21.14
C LYS A 284 14.85 20.68 21.19
N VAL A 285 15.09 19.80 22.17
CA VAL A 285 14.28 18.61 22.45
C VAL A 285 12.86 19.03 22.84
N GLU A 286 12.70 20.00 23.75
CA GLU A 286 11.38 20.52 24.13
C GLU A 286 10.67 21.19 22.93
N GLN A 287 11.40 21.87 22.07
CA GLN A 287 10.85 22.54 20.88
C GLN A 287 10.48 21.52 19.80
N ALA A 288 11.27 20.46 19.60
CA ALA A 288 10.94 19.35 18.72
C ALA A 288 9.67 18.62 19.18
N TYR A 289 9.54 18.32 20.47
CA TYR A 289 8.32 17.72 21.01
C TYR A 289 7.09 18.65 20.95
N LYS A 290 7.24 19.96 21.14
CA LYS A 290 6.14 20.93 20.92
C LYS A 290 5.67 21.02 19.47
N ASN A 291 6.60 20.87 18.52
CA ASN A 291 6.28 20.91 17.09
C ASN A 291 5.72 19.59 16.55
N ILE A 292 5.88 18.49 17.29
CA ILE A 292 5.46 17.13 16.92
C ILE A 292 4.20 16.72 17.69
N ASN A 293 3.47 17.61 18.34
CA ASN A 293 2.22 17.23 19.00
C ASN A 293 1.23 16.67 17.97
N PRO A 294 1.15 15.33 17.78
CA PRO A 294 0.34 14.73 16.72
C PRO A 294 -1.16 14.83 16.99
N LEU A 295 -1.56 15.17 18.21
CA LEU A 295 -2.96 15.23 18.63
C LEU A 295 -3.46 16.64 18.94
N GLY A 296 -2.58 17.68 18.89
CA GLY A 296 -3.00 19.07 19.11
C GLY A 296 -3.61 19.34 20.50
N LEU A 297 -3.27 18.51 21.52
CA LEU A 297 -3.76 18.60 22.91
C LEU A 297 -2.87 19.47 23.76
#